data_78d754f97ab5ed3e6780909b749e9612
#
_entry.id   78d754f97ab5ed3e6780909b749e9612
#
_cell.length_a   1.000
_cell.length_b   1.000
_cell.length_c   1.000
_cell.angle_alpha   90.00
_cell.angle_beta   90.00
_cell.angle_gamma   90.00
#
_symmetry.space_group_name_H-M   'P 1'
#
loop_
_entity.id
_entity.type
_entity.pdbx_description
1 polymer ?
#
loop_
_entity_poly.entity_id
_entity_poly.type
_entity_poly.pdbx_seq_one_letter_code
_entity_poly.pdbx_strand_id
1 'polypeptide(L)'
;MQCIDQSSKHEALNIGESFGPVAGFVYRRAVHSISASFDPYHPVRIGETQVSEGERSCADRWAIIESEINASKAVTMLDIGCAEGFFVEKAASVCGCLSLGVDGDVRRLSLAHASVLLNGVKGAGFIYADISPALISRLPVSDLVLFQSVLHHIMYNQGVDYAREIMAALRLKVGKVLIFDMGQSDETNNTWAKSLPDMGPDPHAWIEQFLRSAGYTSVEKVGDTDSYRSATKRALFRLTT
;
A
#
# COMPACT_ATOMS: atom_id res chain seq x y z
N MET A 1 -6.72 25.29 12.76
CA MET A 1 -7.31 24.34 13.71
C MET A 1 -6.16 23.45 14.12
N GLN A 2 -5.68 23.61 15.34
CA GLN A 2 -4.50 22.89 15.85
C GLN A 2 -4.78 21.41 15.83
N CYS A 3 -3.82 20.61 15.34
CA CYS A 3 -3.82 19.18 15.57
C CYS A 3 -4.00 18.95 17.07
N ILE A 4 -5.04 18.22 17.42
CA ILE A 4 -5.28 17.81 18.79
C ILE A 4 -4.10 16.90 19.15
N ASP A 5 -3.30 17.36 20.10
CA ASP A 5 -2.31 16.53 20.78
C ASP A 5 -3.06 15.38 21.46
N GLN A 6 -3.18 14.28 20.73
CA GLN A 6 -3.63 13.00 21.29
C GLN A 6 -2.41 12.17 21.66
N SER A 7 -1.69 12.61 22.67
CA SER A 7 -0.88 11.73 23.50
C SER A 7 -1.77 10.80 24.38
N SER A 8 -2.95 10.43 23.87
CA SER A 8 -3.67 9.28 24.42
C SER A 8 -2.92 8.04 23.95
N LYS A 9 -2.12 7.45 24.85
CA LYS A 9 -1.69 6.06 24.75
C LYS A 9 -2.90 5.27 24.25
N HIS A 10 -2.88 4.87 22.98
CA HIS A 10 -3.82 3.88 22.48
C HIS A 10 -3.52 2.62 23.30
N GLU A 11 -4.30 2.41 24.36
CA GLU A 11 -4.34 1.10 25.00
C GLU A 11 -4.75 0.15 23.89
N ALA A 12 -3.77 -0.64 23.42
CA ALA A 12 -4.04 -1.74 22.50
C ALA A 12 -5.23 -2.49 23.12
N LEU A 13 -6.34 -2.54 22.40
CA LEU A 13 -7.52 -3.27 22.85
C LEU A 13 -7.01 -4.65 23.25
N ASN A 14 -7.00 -4.91 24.57
CA ASN A 14 -6.64 -6.23 25.04
C ASN A 14 -7.78 -7.15 24.59
N ILE A 15 -7.53 -7.88 23.49
CA ILE A 15 -8.55 -8.79 22.92
C ILE A 15 -9.05 -9.77 23.99
N GLY A 16 -8.21 -10.09 24.98
CA GLY A 16 -8.62 -10.79 26.17
C GLY A 16 -9.73 -10.08 26.95
N GLU A 17 -9.77 -8.73 26.93
CA GLU A 17 -10.83 -7.95 27.57
C GLU A 17 -12.10 -7.86 26.72
N SER A 18 -11.94 -7.74 25.36
CA SER A 18 -13.09 -7.61 24.46
C SER A 18 -13.76 -8.95 24.10
N PHE A 19 -12.97 -10.03 23.98
CA PHE A 19 -13.44 -11.34 23.52
C PHE A 19 -13.15 -12.47 24.55
N GLY A 20 -12.52 -12.15 25.67
CA GLY A 20 -12.02 -13.11 26.64
C GLY A 20 -10.68 -13.75 26.26
N PRO A 21 -9.95 -14.27 27.27
CA PRO A 21 -8.55 -14.73 27.10
C PRO A 21 -8.42 -15.90 26.11
N VAL A 22 -9.44 -16.77 26.01
CA VAL A 22 -9.43 -17.92 25.09
C VAL A 22 -9.53 -17.46 23.65
N ALA A 23 -10.43 -16.53 23.35
CA ALA A 23 -10.58 -16.01 21.98
C ALA A 23 -9.31 -15.25 21.53
N GLY A 24 -8.72 -14.42 22.39
CA GLY A 24 -7.46 -13.76 22.11
C GLY A 24 -6.32 -14.73 21.83
N PHE A 25 -6.24 -15.84 22.58
CA PHE A 25 -5.24 -16.88 22.34
C PHE A 25 -5.46 -17.60 20.98
N VAL A 26 -6.69 -17.95 20.66
CA VAL A 26 -7.04 -18.62 19.38
C VAL A 26 -6.72 -17.70 18.20
N TYR A 27 -7.08 -16.43 18.27
CA TYR A 27 -6.77 -15.45 17.22
C TYR A 27 -5.27 -15.29 16.98
N ARG A 28 -4.46 -15.12 18.04
CA ARG A 28 -3.00 -15.01 17.92
C ARG A 28 -2.39 -16.26 17.27
N ARG A 29 -2.85 -17.46 17.66
CA ARG A 29 -2.39 -18.72 17.03
C ARG A 29 -2.79 -18.80 15.56
N ALA A 30 -4.01 -18.38 15.20
CA ALA A 30 -4.46 -18.34 13.82
C ALA A 30 -3.58 -17.40 12.97
N VAL A 31 -3.26 -16.21 13.47
CA VAL A 31 -2.37 -15.26 12.79
C VAL A 31 -0.98 -15.86 12.58
N HIS A 32 -0.37 -16.45 13.58
CA HIS A 32 0.90 -17.13 13.44
C HIS A 32 0.84 -18.28 12.43
N SER A 33 -0.23 -19.05 12.42
CA SER A 33 -0.43 -20.16 11.49
C SER A 33 -0.59 -19.67 10.05
N ILE A 34 -1.35 -18.59 9.84
CA ILE A 34 -1.53 -17.96 8.53
C ILE A 34 -0.18 -17.37 8.05
N SER A 35 0.49 -16.62 8.89
CA SER A 35 1.80 -16.02 8.59
C SER A 35 2.86 -17.08 8.23
N ALA A 36 2.85 -18.23 8.90
CA ALA A 36 3.76 -19.34 8.62
C ALA A 36 3.41 -20.12 7.34
N SER A 37 2.23 -19.89 6.74
CA SER A 37 1.78 -20.62 5.53
C SER A 37 2.26 -20.00 4.22
N PHE A 38 2.81 -18.78 4.25
CA PHE A 38 3.39 -18.07 3.12
C PHE A 38 4.35 -16.99 3.63
N ASP A 39 5.14 -16.39 2.75
CA ASP A 39 6.05 -15.29 3.10
C ASP A 39 5.31 -13.94 2.99
N PRO A 40 4.97 -13.27 4.12
CA PRO A 40 4.37 -11.94 4.07
C PRO A 40 5.27 -10.93 3.37
N TYR A 41 4.68 -10.10 2.50
CA TYR A 41 5.43 -9.08 1.77
C TYR A 41 5.77 -7.87 2.64
N HIS A 42 4.82 -7.45 3.47
CA HIS A 42 5.00 -6.37 4.44
C HIS A 42 5.25 -6.89 5.85
N PRO A 43 5.90 -6.09 6.72
CA PRO A 43 6.01 -6.40 8.14
C PRO A 43 4.63 -6.51 8.79
N VAL A 44 4.46 -7.50 9.67
CA VAL A 44 3.23 -7.70 10.44
C VAL A 44 3.55 -7.68 11.92
N ARG A 45 2.92 -6.81 12.69
CA ARG A 45 3.04 -6.72 14.16
C ARG A 45 1.68 -6.85 14.82
N ILE A 46 1.68 -7.50 15.99
CA ILE A 46 0.49 -7.59 16.84
C ILE A 46 0.91 -7.23 18.27
N GLY A 47 0.49 -6.07 18.73
CA GLY A 47 1.02 -5.46 19.94
C GLY A 47 2.54 -5.29 19.86
N GLU A 48 3.25 -5.77 20.86
CA GLU A 48 4.72 -5.75 20.88
C GLU A 48 5.37 -6.89 20.10
N THR A 49 4.58 -7.85 19.59
CA THR A 49 5.12 -9.04 18.94
C THR A 49 5.28 -8.81 17.44
N GLN A 50 6.51 -8.96 16.93
CA GLN A 50 6.77 -9.08 15.51
C GLN A 50 6.35 -10.47 15.04
N VAL A 51 5.31 -10.54 14.19
CA VAL A 51 4.79 -11.81 13.62
C VAL A 51 5.57 -12.17 12.36
N SER A 52 5.90 -11.19 11.55
CA SER A 52 6.76 -11.31 10.37
C SER A 52 7.51 -10.01 10.13
N GLU A 53 8.77 -10.12 9.74
CA GLU A 53 9.58 -8.96 9.28
C GLU A 53 9.15 -8.49 7.89
N GLY A 54 8.45 -9.34 7.14
CA GLY A 54 8.13 -9.11 5.74
C GLY A 54 9.35 -9.29 4.82
N GLU A 55 9.09 -9.48 3.55
CA GLU A 55 10.15 -9.55 2.53
C GLU A 55 10.69 -8.17 2.15
N ARG A 56 9.99 -7.10 2.53
CA ARG A 56 10.32 -5.72 2.19
C ARG A 56 10.16 -4.78 3.38
N SER A 57 11.21 -4.03 3.68
CA SER A 57 11.10 -2.89 4.60
C SER A 57 10.15 -1.84 4.03
N CYS A 58 9.28 -1.31 4.88
CA CYS A 58 8.31 -0.27 4.54
C CYS A 58 8.66 1.09 5.18
N ALA A 59 9.72 1.16 5.99
CA ALA A 59 10.02 2.34 6.79
C ALA A 59 10.41 3.56 5.94
N ASP A 60 11.19 3.35 4.87
CA ASP A 60 11.61 4.37 3.91
C ASP A 60 10.41 5.02 3.21
N ARG A 61 9.48 4.19 2.72
CA ARG A 61 8.25 4.66 2.09
C ARG A 61 7.30 5.31 3.08
N TRP A 62 7.20 4.73 4.28
CA TRP A 62 6.31 5.29 5.29
C TRP A 62 6.69 6.72 5.63
N ALA A 63 7.98 7.03 5.80
CA ALA A 63 8.43 8.39 6.08
C ALA A 63 7.97 9.40 5.01
N ILE A 64 8.01 9.02 3.73
CA ILE A 64 7.53 9.86 2.63
C ILE A 64 6.00 9.97 2.66
N ILE A 65 5.29 8.85 2.82
CA ILE A 65 3.83 8.81 2.86
C ILE A 65 3.30 9.65 4.03
N GLU A 66 3.87 9.49 5.22
CA GLU A 66 3.50 10.27 6.41
C GLU A 66 3.72 11.78 6.19
N SER A 67 4.84 12.16 5.57
CA SER A 67 5.12 13.54 5.20
C SER A 67 4.06 14.08 4.22
N GLU A 68 3.66 13.30 3.22
CA GLU A 68 2.62 13.68 2.26
C GLU A 68 1.22 13.77 2.89
N ILE A 69 0.87 12.87 3.82
CA ILE A 69 -0.37 12.97 4.59
C ILE A 69 -0.42 14.31 5.33
N ASN A 70 0.66 14.66 6.01
CA ASN A 70 0.75 15.89 6.79
C ASN A 70 0.74 17.13 5.90
N ALA A 71 1.53 17.15 4.82
CA ALA A 71 1.63 18.28 3.90
C ALA A 71 0.31 18.54 3.16
N SER A 72 -0.34 17.49 2.68
CA SER A 72 -1.62 17.59 1.97
C SER A 72 -2.83 17.70 2.90
N LYS A 73 -2.64 17.52 4.22
CA LYS A 73 -3.72 17.43 5.22
C LYS A 73 -4.76 16.39 4.79
N ALA A 74 -4.28 15.23 4.37
CA ALA A 74 -5.15 14.13 3.98
C ALA A 74 -5.88 13.57 5.20
N VAL A 75 -7.18 13.35 5.07
CA VAL A 75 -8.04 12.72 6.09
C VAL A 75 -8.58 11.38 5.63
N THR A 76 -8.45 11.08 4.34
CA THR A 76 -8.81 9.80 3.74
C THR A 76 -7.64 9.24 2.93
N MET A 77 -7.43 7.92 3.02
CA MET A 77 -6.41 7.22 2.24
C MET A 77 -6.98 5.97 1.59
N LEU A 78 -6.57 5.71 0.35
CA LEU A 78 -6.88 4.50 -0.41
C LEU A 78 -5.58 3.84 -0.84
N ASP A 79 -5.35 2.58 -0.44
CA ASP A 79 -4.16 1.79 -0.81
C ASP A 79 -4.57 0.64 -1.73
N ILE A 80 -4.19 0.68 -3.00
CA ILE A 80 -4.55 -0.31 -4.01
C ILE A 80 -3.36 -1.26 -4.23
N GLY A 81 -3.56 -2.54 -3.90
CA GLY A 81 -2.51 -3.54 -3.73
C GLY A 81 -1.86 -3.45 -2.35
N CYS A 82 -2.70 -3.36 -1.31
CA CYS A 82 -2.27 -3.06 0.06
C CYS A 82 -1.53 -4.20 0.76
N ALA A 83 -1.46 -5.39 0.16
CA ALA A 83 -0.87 -6.59 0.74
C ALA A 83 -1.35 -6.84 2.19
N GLU A 84 -0.47 -6.96 3.17
CA GLU A 84 -0.80 -7.15 4.59
C GLU A 84 -1.25 -5.85 5.29
N GLY A 85 -1.52 -4.77 4.55
CA GLY A 85 -2.17 -3.57 5.05
C GLY A 85 -1.29 -2.65 5.89
N PHE A 86 0.04 -2.75 5.81
CA PHE A 86 0.98 -1.96 6.61
C PHE A 86 0.70 -0.45 6.53
N PHE A 87 0.56 0.10 5.32
CA PHE A 87 0.33 1.54 5.15
C PHE A 87 -1.09 1.94 5.58
N VAL A 88 -2.08 1.08 5.37
CA VAL A 88 -3.47 1.29 5.81
C VAL A 88 -3.54 1.39 7.34
N GLU A 89 -2.90 0.45 8.04
CA GLU A 89 -2.82 0.45 9.51
C GLU A 89 -2.09 1.68 10.03
N LYS A 90 -0.93 2.02 9.44
CA LYS A 90 -0.12 3.18 9.84
C LYS A 90 -0.86 4.50 9.63
N ALA A 91 -1.49 4.70 8.47
CA ALA A 91 -2.23 5.93 8.20
C ALA A 91 -3.41 6.11 9.16
N ALA A 92 -4.10 5.03 9.51
CA ALA A 92 -5.20 5.07 10.47
C ALA A 92 -4.72 5.30 11.90
N SER A 93 -3.68 4.57 12.35
CA SER A 93 -3.24 4.59 13.75
C SER A 93 -2.36 5.79 14.10
N VAL A 94 -1.51 6.26 13.18
CA VAL A 94 -0.55 7.34 13.42
C VAL A 94 -1.10 8.69 12.98
N CYS A 95 -1.72 8.74 11.79
CA CYS A 95 -2.20 9.99 11.19
C CYS A 95 -3.71 10.23 11.38
N GLY A 96 -4.45 9.25 11.89
CA GLY A 96 -5.90 9.36 12.08
C GLY A 96 -6.71 9.39 10.78
N CYS A 97 -6.14 8.94 9.65
CA CYS A 97 -6.83 8.85 8.38
C CYS A 97 -7.92 7.75 8.41
N LEU A 98 -9.05 8.01 7.76
CA LEU A 98 -9.93 6.92 7.36
C LEU A 98 -9.30 6.22 6.16
N SER A 99 -8.82 4.99 6.36
CA SER A 99 -7.95 4.28 5.43
C SER A 99 -8.62 3.02 4.90
N LEU A 100 -8.57 2.83 3.59
CA LEU A 100 -9.13 1.67 2.89
C LEU A 100 -8.04 0.99 2.06
N GLY A 101 -7.85 -0.32 2.28
CA GLY A 101 -6.95 -1.16 1.49
C GLY A 101 -7.72 -2.06 0.52
N VAL A 102 -7.16 -2.32 -0.63
CA VAL A 102 -7.70 -3.27 -1.63
C VAL A 102 -6.60 -4.24 -2.03
N ASP A 103 -6.86 -5.53 -2.00
CA ASP A 103 -5.92 -6.56 -2.50
C ASP A 103 -6.66 -7.79 -3.01
N GLY A 104 -6.05 -8.50 -3.95
CA GLY A 104 -6.55 -9.75 -4.53
C GLY A 104 -6.09 -11.02 -3.82
N ASP A 105 -5.25 -10.93 -2.78
CA ASP A 105 -4.81 -12.10 -2.00
C ASP A 105 -5.51 -12.16 -0.64
N VAL A 106 -6.44 -13.11 -0.51
CA VAL A 106 -7.23 -13.32 0.70
C VAL A 106 -6.37 -13.67 1.92
N ARG A 107 -5.21 -14.30 1.75
CA ARG A 107 -4.30 -14.67 2.86
C ARG A 107 -3.66 -13.41 3.44
N ARG A 108 -3.19 -12.49 2.57
CA ARG A 108 -2.63 -11.20 2.94
C ARG A 108 -3.67 -10.35 3.66
N LEU A 109 -4.86 -10.24 3.10
CA LEU A 109 -5.96 -9.50 3.74
C LEU A 109 -6.42 -10.11 5.06
N SER A 110 -6.32 -11.45 5.23
CA SER A 110 -6.60 -12.08 6.52
C SER A 110 -5.62 -11.64 7.60
N LEU A 111 -4.34 -11.48 7.26
CA LEU A 111 -3.35 -10.90 8.17
C LEU A 111 -3.61 -9.41 8.43
N ALA A 112 -3.93 -8.64 7.39
CA ALA A 112 -4.27 -7.22 7.52
C ALA A 112 -5.46 -6.99 8.47
N HIS A 113 -6.55 -7.74 8.28
CA HIS A 113 -7.71 -7.68 9.17
C HIS A 113 -7.37 -8.07 10.60
N ALA A 114 -6.61 -9.15 10.77
CA ALA A 114 -6.21 -9.61 12.09
C ALA A 114 -5.30 -8.60 12.79
N SER A 115 -4.33 -8.01 12.08
CA SER A 115 -3.44 -6.98 12.63
C SER A 115 -4.24 -5.78 13.14
N VAL A 116 -5.09 -5.20 12.29
CA VAL A 116 -5.91 -4.04 12.64
C VAL A 116 -6.82 -4.33 13.83
N LEU A 117 -7.49 -5.51 13.84
CA LEU A 117 -8.37 -5.91 14.95
C LEU A 117 -7.59 -6.10 16.25
N LEU A 118 -6.46 -6.83 16.19
CA LEU A 118 -5.66 -7.17 17.37
C LEU A 118 -4.90 -5.97 17.93
N ASN A 119 -4.57 -4.99 17.09
CA ASN A 119 -3.95 -3.73 17.49
C ASN A 119 -4.97 -2.66 17.89
N GLY A 120 -6.28 -2.96 17.82
CA GLY A 120 -7.34 -2.01 18.17
C GLY A 120 -7.41 -0.78 17.28
N VAL A 121 -6.89 -0.88 16.06
CA VAL A 121 -6.84 0.25 15.12
C VAL A 121 -8.25 0.52 14.59
N LYS A 122 -8.69 1.77 14.73
CA LYS A 122 -9.96 2.26 14.20
C LYS A 122 -9.72 3.04 12.91
N GLY A 123 -10.73 3.07 12.02
CA GLY A 123 -10.63 3.82 10.77
C GLY A 123 -9.86 3.11 9.64
N ALA A 124 -9.49 1.84 9.82
CA ALA A 124 -8.91 1.01 8.78
C ALA A 124 -9.91 -0.07 8.31
N GLY A 125 -9.97 -0.31 7.00
CA GLY A 125 -10.80 -1.34 6.40
C GLY A 125 -10.17 -1.93 5.15
N PHE A 126 -10.66 -3.10 4.70
CA PHE A 126 -10.09 -3.80 3.54
C PHE A 126 -11.18 -4.37 2.64
N ILE A 127 -10.88 -4.42 1.34
CA ILE A 127 -11.71 -5.02 0.29
C ILE A 127 -10.91 -6.12 -0.39
N TYR A 128 -11.46 -7.33 -0.42
CA TYR A 128 -10.94 -8.42 -1.25
C TYR A 128 -11.51 -8.31 -2.66
N ALA A 129 -10.65 -7.95 -3.62
CA ALA A 129 -11.05 -7.85 -5.02
C ALA A 129 -9.82 -7.79 -5.95
N ASP A 130 -10.00 -8.29 -7.19
CA ASP A 130 -9.03 -8.10 -8.25
C ASP A 130 -9.07 -6.67 -8.78
N ILE A 131 -7.89 -6.09 -8.98
CA ILE A 131 -7.74 -4.72 -9.46
C ILE A 131 -8.15 -4.64 -10.93
N SER A 132 -9.17 -3.83 -11.21
CA SER A 132 -9.68 -3.58 -12.55
C SER A 132 -10.22 -2.16 -12.68
N PRO A 133 -10.35 -1.60 -13.91
CA PRO A 133 -10.99 -0.30 -14.09
C PRO A 133 -12.42 -0.26 -13.53
N ALA A 134 -13.17 -1.37 -13.65
CA ALA A 134 -14.52 -1.50 -13.12
C ALA A 134 -14.55 -1.45 -11.58
N LEU A 135 -13.61 -2.11 -10.90
CA LEU A 135 -13.46 -1.99 -9.45
C LEU A 135 -13.11 -0.55 -9.07
N ILE A 136 -12.04 0.01 -9.67
CA ILE A 136 -11.55 1.35 -9.35
C ILE A 136 -12.67 2.38 -9.50
N SER A 137 -13.51 2.26 -10.53
CA SER A 137 -14.64 3.19 -10.74
C SER A 137 -15.63 3.24 -9.57
N ARG A 138 -15.72 2.17 -8.77
CA ARG A 138 -16.61 2.03 -7.61
C ARG A 138 -15.98 2.43 -6.28
N LEU A 139 -14.65 2.59 -6.24
CA LEU A 139 -13.95 3.00 -5.04
C LEU A 139 -14.22 4.49 -4.73
N PRO A 140 -14.12 4.90 -3.47
CA PRO A 140 -14.27 6.31 -3.11
C PRO A 140 -13.13 7.17 -3.66
N VAL A 141 -13.39 8.45 -3.88
CA VAL A 141 -12.33 9.45 -4.01
C VAL A 141 -11.67 9.62 -2.64
N SER A 142 -10.36 9.60 -2.60
CA SER A 142 -9.58 9.74 -1.37
C SER A 142 -8.55 10.84 -1.51
N ASP A 143 -8.28 11.55 -0.41
CA ASP A 143 -7.29 12.63 -0.39
C ASP A 143 -5.91 12.13 -0.83
N LEU A 144 -5.48 11.02 -0.25
CA LEU A 144 -4.25 10.32 -0.63
C LEU A 144 -4.59 8.95 -1.22
N VAL A 145 -3.97 8.64 -2.34
CA VAL A 145 -4.03 7.31 -2.94
C VAL A 145 -2.63 6.72 -2.98
N LEU A 146 -2.48 5.45 -2.64
CA LEU A 146 -1.26 4.67 -2.81
C LEU A 146 -1.49 3.65 -3.92
N PHE A 147 -0.52 3.53 -4.83
CA PHE A 147 -0.50 2.49 -5.84
C PHE A 147 0.96 2.07 -6.08
N GLN A 148 1.44 1.17 -5.22
CA GLN A 148 2.84 0.86 -5.11
C GLN A 148 3.13 -0.60 -5.44
N SER A 149 4.12 -0.84 -6.28
CA SER A 149 4.60 -2.19 -6.63
C SER A 149 3.55 -3.11 -7.26
N VAL A 150 2.56 -2.57 -7.95
CA VAL A 150 1.43 -3.30 -8.55
C VAL A 150 1.43 -3.22 -10.07
N LEU A 151 1.66 -2.03 -10.65
CA LEU A 151 1.41 -1.78 -12.07
C LEU A 151 2.22 -2.69 -13.00
N HIS A 152 3.46 -3.04 -12.63
CA HIS A 152 4.29 -3.95 -13.42
C HIS A 152 3.72 -5.38 -13.49
N HIS A 153 3.01 -5.83 -12.45
CA HIS A 153 2.30 -7.10 -12.49
C HIS A 153 1.08 -7.04 -13.44
N ILE A 154 0.39 -5.91 -13.46
CA ILE A 154 -0.71 -5.66 -14.40
C ILE A 154 -0.18 -5.63 -15.84
N MET A 155 0.92 -4.91 -16.10
CA MET A 155 1.57 -4.90 -17.41
C MET A 155 2.01 -6.30 -17.84
N TYR A 156 2.60 -7.07 -16.93
CA TYR A 156 3.02 -8.45 -17.19
C TYR A 156 1.86 -9.35 -17.61
N ASN A 157 0.74 -9.27 -16.89
CA ASN A 157 -0.39 -10.19 -17.06
C ASN A 157 -1.38 -9.75 -18.15
N GLN A 158 -1.55 -8.45 -18.38
CA GLN A 158 -2.66 -7.88 -19.16
C GLN A 158 -2.21 -6.83 -20.18
N GLY A 159 -0.93 -6.50 -20.20
CA GLY A 159 -0.34 -5.58 -21.17
C GLY A 159 -0.38 -4.10 -20.75
N VAL A 160 0.33 -3.31 -21.53
CA VAL A 160 0.58 -1.88 -21.27
C VAL A 160 -0.69 -1.04 -21.41
N ASP A 161 -1.53 -1.36 -22.39
CA ASP A 161 -2.76 -0.58 -22.65
C ASP A 161 -3.75 -0.75 -21.50
N TYR A 162 -3.91 -1.96 -20.97
CA TYR A 162 -4.74 -2.18 -19.78
C TYR A 162 -4.17 -1.48 -18.54
N ALA A 163 -2.85 -1.47 -18.37
CA ALA A 163 -2.21 -0.70 -17.30
C ALA A 163 -2.47 0.81 -17.44
N ARG A 164 -2.54 1.33 -18.69
CA ARG A 164 -2.91 2.73 -18.94
C ARG A 164 -4.37 3.01 -18.58
N GLU A 165 -5.29 2.09 -18.87
CA GLU A 165 -6.70 2.20 -18.44
C GLU A 165 -6.83 2.23 -16.91
N ILE A 166 -6.07 1.39 -16.20
CA ILE A 166 -5.99 1.40 -14.74
C ILE A 166 -5.57 2.77 -14.23
N MET A 167 -4.47 3.31 -14.76
CA MET A 167 -3.96 4.62 -14.32
C MET A 167 -4.94 5.76 -14.63
N ALA A 168 -5.60 5.72 -15.79
CA ALA A 168 -6.63 6.69 -16.14
C ALA A 168 -7.86 6.62 -15.23
N ALA A 169 -8.30 5.41 -14.86
CA ALA A 169 -9.39 5.22 -13.90
C ALA A 169 -8.98 5.70 -12.49
N LEU A 170 -7.75 5.39 -12.08
CA LEU A 170 -7.21 5.75 -10.77
C LEU A 170 -7.10 7.26 -10.61
N ARG A 171 -6.74 7.99 -11.66
CA ARG A 171 -6.68 9.46 -11.67
C ARG A 171 -7.96 10.11 -11.16
N LEU A 172 -9.13 9.52 -11.47
CA LEU A 172 -10.43 10.00 -11.04
C LEU A 172 -10.73 9.76 -9.55
N LYS A 173 -9.86 9.02 -8.86
CA LYS A 173 -9.98 8.69 -7.43
C LYS A 173 -9.03 9.47 -6.54
N VAL A 174 -8.13 10.24 -7.15
CA VAL A 174 -7.15 11.08 -6.46
C VAL A 174 -7.79 12.42 -6.12
N GLY A 175 -8.03 12.66 -4.83
CA GLY A 175 -8.54 13.93 -4.34
C GLY A 175 -7.46 15.01 -4.24
N LYS A 176 -6.25 14.63 -3.81
CA LYS A 176 -5.12 15.56 -3.66
C LYS A 176 -3.82 14.99 -4.25
N VAL A 177 -3.41 13.80 -3.80
CA VAL A 177 -2.10 13.21 -4.13
C VAL A 177 -2.23 11.71 -4.37
N LEU A 178 -1.50 11.20 -5.36
CA LEU A 178 -1.19 9.78 -5.53
C LEU A 178 0.31 9.57 -5.32
N ILE A 179 0.67 8.63 -4.46
CA ILE A 179 2.04 8.12 -4.30
C ILE A 179 2.16 6.81 -5.07
N PHE A 180 3.11 6.76 -5.98
CA PHE A 180 3.24 5.71 -6.97
C PHE A 180 4.67 5.17 -7.06
N ASP A 181 4.83 3.86 -7.15
CA ASP A 181 6.02 3.20 -7.66
C ASP A 181 5.66 1.98 -8.51
N MET A 182 6.58 1.57 -9.37
CA MET A 182 6.48 0.30 -10.10
C MET A 182 7.85 -0.32 -10.35
N GLY A 183 7.84 -1.62 -10.65
CA GLY A 183 9.03 -2.33 -11.10
C GLY A 183 9.51 -1.83 -12.47
N GLN A 184 10.81 -1.99 -12.73
CA GLN A 184 11.52 -1.48 -13.90
C GLN A 184 12.08 -2.63 -14.74
N SER A 185 12.28 -2.40 -16.02
CA SER A 185 12.78 -3.42 -16.96
C SER A 185 14.22 -3.89 -16.66
N ASP A 186 14.99 -3.09 -15.93
CA ASP A 186 16.36 -3.40 -15.50
C ASP A 186 16.43 -4.23 -14.21
N GLU A 187 15.30 -4.54 -13.57
CA GLU A 187 15.23 -5.47 -12.43
C GLU A 187 15.30 -6.94 -12.87
N THR A 188 16.35 -7.30 -13.58
CA THR A 188 16.48 -8.56 -14.35
C THR A 188 16.39 -9.84 -13.53
N ASN A 189 16.54 -9.77 -12.20
CA ASN A 189 16.33 -10.89 -11.29
C ASN A 189 14.84 -11.27 -11.13
N ASN A 190 13.95 -10.41 -11.56
CA ASN A 190 12.51 -10.62 -11.49
C ASN A 190 11.97 -11.11 -12.85
N THR A 191 11.17 -12.16 -12.84
CA THR A 191 10.63 -12.77 -14.07
C THR A 191 9.74 -11.83 -14.89
N TRP A 192 8.98 -10.97 -14.20
CA TRP A 192 8.11 -9.98 -14.83
C TRP A 192 8.87 -8.87 -15.55
N ALA A 193 10.13 -8.57 -15.15
CA ALA A 193 10.92 -7.48 -15.75
C ALA A 193 11.16 -7.69 -17.25
N LYS A 194 11.34 -8.95 -17.68
CA LYS A 194 11.58 -9.31 -19.08
C LYS A 194 10.36 -9.09 -20.00
N SER A 195 9.17 -8.96 -19.43
CA SER A 195 7.92 -8.74 -20.17
C SER A 195 7.43 -7.31 -20.07
N LEU A 196 8.14 -6.46 -19.35
CA LEU A 196 7.87 -5.02 -19.39
C LEU A 196 8.33 -4.43 -20.72
N PRO A 197 7.74 -3.30 -21.14
CA PRO A 197 8.27 -2.53 -22.26
C PRO A 197 9.76 -2.21 -22.07
N ASP A 198 10.49 -2.08 -23.17
CA ASP A 198 11.83 -1.49 -23.11
C ASP A 198 11.71 -0.04 -22.60
N MET A 199 12.22 0.18 -21.41
CA MET A 199 12.21 1.51 -20.76
C MET A 199 13.44 2.34 -21.13
N GLY A 200 14.32 1.82 -22.02
CA GLY A 200 15.53 2.49 -22.44
C GLY A 200 16.55 2.63 -21.32
N PRO A 201 17.51 3.57 -21.49
CA PRO A 201 18.59 3.77 -20.53
C PRO A 201 18.14 4.52 -19.25
N ASP A 202 16.94 5.11 -19.26
CA ASP A 202 16.37 5.83 -18.12
C ASP A 202 14.94 5.38 -17.86
N PRO A 203 14.76 4.29 -17.07
CA PRO A 203 13.44 3.79 -16.71
C PRO A 203 12.57 4.82 -15.97
N HIS A 204 13.17 5.71 -15.19
CA HIS A 204 12.42 6.75 -14.47
C HIS A 204 11.77 7.75 -15.44
N ALA A 205 12.51 8.20 -16.46
CA ALA A 205 11.98 9.09 -17.49
C ALA A 205 10.85 8.41 -18.29
N TRP A 206 11.00 7.11 -18.58
CA TRP A 206 9.96 6.33 -19.26
C TRP A 206 8.68 6.26 -18.41
N ILE A 207 8.82 5.97 -17.10
CA ILE A 207 7.68 5.92 -16.16
C ILE A 207 7.00 7.28 -16.09
N GLU A 208 7.76 8.37 -15.96
CA GLU A 208 7.20 9.72 -15.95
C GLU A 208 6.38 10.01 -17.20
N GLN A 209 6.92 9.69 -18.39
CA GLN A 209 6.21 9.88 -19.67
C GLN A 209 4.94 9.04 -19.75
N PHE A 210 5.00 7.78 -19.28
CA PHE A 210 3.84 6.89 -19.22
C PHE A 210 2.74 7.48 -18.32
N LEU A 211 3.08 7.98 -17.14
CA LEU A 211 2.14 8.60 -16.21
C LEU A 211 1.51 9.88 -16.78
N ARG A 212 2.31 10.72 -17.43
CA ARG A 212 1.79 11.91 -18.14
C ARG A 212 0.85 11.52 -19.28
N SER A 213 1.14 10.44 -20.01
CA SER A 213 0.26 9.92 -21.06
C SER A 213 -1.08 9.39 -20.52
N ALA A 214 -1.13 8.98 -19.25
CA ALA A 214 -2.34 8.58 -18.55
C ALA A 214 -3.14 9.77 -17.97
N GLY A 215 -2.67 11.01 -18.20
CA GLY A 215 -3.38 12.25 -17.89
C GLY A 215 -3.01 12.91 -16.55
N TYR A 216 -1.93 12.47 -15.89
CA TYR A 216 -1.44 13.17 -14.70
C TYR A 216 -0.72 14.48 -15.09
N THR A 217 -1.11 15.58 -14.47
CA THR A 217 -0.60 16.92 -14.82
C THR A 217 0.74 17.22 -14.15
N SER A 218 0.94 16.74 -12.92
CA SER A 218 2.21 16.81 -12.22
C SER A 218 2.70 15.41 -11.89
N VAL A 219 3.97 15.15 -12.23
CA VAL A 219 4.70 13.92 -11.91
C VAL A 219 6.04 14.37 -11.34
N GLU A 220 6.25 14.13 -10.06
CA GLU A 220 7.43 14.57 -9.31
C GLU A 220 8.06 13.36 -8.62
N LYS A 221 9.35 13.15 -8.81
CA LYS A 221 10.11 12.16 -8.04
C LYS A 221 10.38 12.69 -6.64
N VAL A 222 9.88 12.00 -5.62
CA VAL A 222 10.00 12.41 -4.20
C VAL A 222 10.98 11.55 -3.40
N GLY A 223 11.50 10.48 -3.98
CA GLY A 223 12.51 9.64 -3.35
C GLY A 223 12.89 8.42 -4.17
N ASP A 224 13.85 7.68 -3.66
CA ASP A 224 14.24 6.36 -4.13
C ASP A 224 14.04 5.35 -3.01
N THR A 225 13.45 4.21 -3.34
CA THR A 225 13.17 3.12 -2.40
C THR A 225 13.82 1.83 -2.88
N ASP A 226 14.09 0.91 -1.97
CA ASP A 226 14.64 -0.39 -2.33
C ASP A 226 13.63 -1.20 -3.15
N SER A 227 14.12 -1.89 -4.17
CA SER A 227 13.32 -2.84 -4.91
C SER A 227 13.37 -4.22 -4.26
N TYR A 228 12.37 -5.06 -4.57
CA TYR A 228 12.34 -6.43 -4.11
C TYR A 228 13.32 -7.30 -4.91
N ARG A 229 14.24 -8.00 -4.20
CA ARG A 229 15.23 -8.93 -4.80
C ARG A 229 16.09 -8.34 -5.92
N SER A 230 16.30 -7.02 -5.92
CA SER A 230 17.17 -6.35 -6.89
C SER A 230 18.00 -5.27 -6.19
N ALA A 231 19.18 -4.96 -6.73
CA ALA A 231 19.98 -3.83 -6.31
C ALA A 231 19.48 -2.49 -6.90
N THR A 232 18.55 -2.55 -7.84
CA THR A 232 17.95 -1.37 -8.47
C THR A 232 17.13 -0.59 -7.46
N LYS A 233 17.25 0.73 -7.47
CA LYS A 233 16.37 1.63 -6.72
C LYS A 233 15.15 1.97 -7.57
N ARG A 234 13.96 1.95 -6.96
CA ARG A 234 12.72 2.41 -7.58
C ARG A 234 12.45 3.85 -7.21
N ALA A 235 12.17 4.67 -8.20
CA ALA A 235 11.67 6.00 -7.94
C ALA A 235 10.27 5.95 -7.33
N LEU A 236 10.08 6.72 -6.28
CA LEU A 236 8.76 7.00 -5.72
C LEU A 236 8.29 8.35 -6.30
N PHE A 237 7.12 8.33 -6.92
CA PHE A 237 6.55 9.50 -7.57
C PHE A 237 5.36 10.05 -6.78
N ARG A 238 5.30 11.37 -6.71
CA ARG A 238 4.15 12.14 -6.28
C ARG A 238 3.42 12.65 -7.51
N LEU A 239 2.13 12.35 -7.60
CA LEU A 239 1.30 12.68 -8.75
C LEU A 239 0.11 13.54 -8.32
N THR A 240 -0.25 14.51 -9.15
CA THR A 240 -1.53 15.24 -9.05
C THR A 240 -2.27 15.22 -10.38
N THR A 241 -3.59 15.41 -10.31
CA THR A 241 -4.52 15.36 -11.46
C THR A 241 -4.81 16.74 -12.02
#